data_246f553997160f530ca77f2d5acb4bac
#
_entry.id   246f553997160f530ca77f2d5acb4bac
#
_cell.length_a   1.000
_cell.length_b   1.000
_cell.length_c   1.000
_cell.angle_alpha   90.00
_cell.angle_beta   90.00
_cell.angle_gamma   90.00
#
_symmetry.space_group_name_H-M   'P 1'
#
loop_
_entity.id
_entity.type
_entity.pdbx_description
1 polymer ?
#
loop_
_entity_poly.entity_id
_entity_poly.type
_entity_poly.pdbx_seq_one_letter_code
_entity_poly.pdbx_strand_id
1 'polypeptide(L)'
;VTRRDSVTLALVQSFKSSLGTLSDDDIEINVEKGVVYVSISDKLLFNSGSFTVTTRARNVLEKIAKVISDKPDLEFMVEGHTDNLLIDQEKASETIPGVVDNWDLSVKRATSVVRILQNDYGVDPTKLVAAGRSFHMPIADNDSSVTRARNRRTRIIVLPKLDQFANLIEEGMSMNVPATGPSNTINAESKPD
;
A
#
# COMPACT_ATOMS: atom_id res chain seq x y z
N VAL A 1 9.66 20.45 9.07
CA VAL A 1 9.37 19.33 8.14
C VAL A 1 10.26 18.18 8.58
N THR A 2 9.68 17.09 9.02
CA THR A 2 10.44 15.91 9.42
C THR A 2 11.03 15.19 8.19
N ARG A 3 12.08 14.39 8.36
CA ARG A 3 12.66 13.56 7.28
C ARG A 3 11.59 12.66 6.63
N ARG A 4 10.66 12.15 7.45
CA ARG A 4 9.53 11.35 7.00
C ARG A 4 8.60 12.13 6.07
N ASP A 5 8.27 13.38 6.41
CA ASP A 5 7.38 14.22 5.58
C ASP A 5 8.03 14.51 4.23
N SER A 6 9.35 14.73 4.20
CA SER A 6 10.10 14.97 2.97
C SER A 6 10.10 13.76 2.03
N VAL A 7 10.27 12.53 2.57
CA VAL A 7 10.22 11.29 1.79
C VAL A 7 8.81 11.06 1.23
N THR A 8 7.79 11.26 2.07
CA THR A 8 6.38 11.13 1.65
C THR A 8 6.04 12.10 0.53
N LEU A 9 6.45 13.37 0.65
CA LEU A 9 6.22 14.38 -0.38
C LEU A 9 6.93 14.04 -1.69
N ALA A 10 8.20 13.60 -1.63
CA ALA A 10 8.97 13.20 -2.80
C ALA A 10 8.34 12.00 -3.53
N LEU A 11 7.78 11.04 -2.80
CA LEU A 11 7.06 9.90 -3.36
C LEU A 11 5.78 10.33 -4.09
N VAL A 12 4.96 11.17 -3.45
CA VAL A 12 3.74 11.72 -4.07
C VAL A 12 4.08 12.45 -5.36
N GLN A 13 5.13 13.28 -5.36
CA GLN A 13 5.59 13.99 -6.56
C GLN A 13 6.09 13.03 -7.64
N SER A 14 6.83 11.98 -7.28
CA SER A 14 7.31 10.97 -8.23
C SER A 14 6.14 10.25 -8.90
N PHE A 15 5.13 9.82 -8.15
CA PHE A 15 3.94 9.19 -8.71
C PHE A 15 3.14 10.17 -9.58
N LYS A 16 2.88 11.40 -9.11
CA LYS A 16 2.17 12.41 -9.89
C LYS A 16 2.87 12.73 -11.20
N SER A 17 4.19 12.90 -11.17
CA SER A 17 4.98 13.18 -12.40
C SER A 17 4.97 12.01 -13.36
N SER A 18 5.07 10.78 -12.88
CA SER A 18 5.10 9.57 -13.72
C SER A 18 3.73 9.24 -14.32
N LEU A 19 2.67 9.41 -13.55
CA LEU A 19 1.30 9.06 -13.97
C LEU A 19 0.66 10.15 -14.85
N GLY A 20 1.11 11.40 -14.73
CA GLY A 20 0.71 12.50 -15.60
C GLY A 20 -0.78 12.82 -15.54
N THR A 21 -1.39 13.07 -16.71
CA THR A 21 -2.78 13.50 -16.90
C THR A 21 -3.79 12.35 -16.95
N LEU A 22 -3.55 11.26 -16.20
CA LEU A 22 -4.56 10.21 -16.06
C LEU A 22 -5.76 10.77 -15.27
N SER A 23 -6.96 10.40 -15.69
CA SER A 23 -8.21 10.86 -15.07
C SER A 23 -8.22 10.52 -13.58
N ASP A 24 -8.56 11.47 -12.73
CA ASP A 24 -8.70 11.30 -11.27
C ASP A 24 -9.73 10.21 -10.91
N ASP A 25 -10.67 9.92 -11.82
CA ASP A 25 -11.63 8.82 -11.66
C ASP A 25 -10.98 7.42 -11.76
N ASP A 26 -9.87 7.33 -12.45
CA ASP A 26 -9.18 6.06 -12.69
C ASP A 26 -8.01 5.83 -11.73
N ILE A 27 -7.32 6.90 -11.29
CA ILE A 27 -6.16 6.81 -10.40
C ILE A 27 -6.17 7.96 -9.40
N GLU A 28 -6.08 7.63 -8.13
CA GLU A 28 -6.04 8.58 -7.02
C GLU A 28 -4.77 8.35 -6.17
N ILE A 29 -4.04 9.41 -5.84
CA ILE A 29 -2.86 9.36 -4.97
C ILE A 29 -3.19 10.09 -3.68
N ASN A 30 -3.22 9.33 -2.58
CA ASN A 30 -3.56 9.81 -1.24
C ASN A 30 -2.44 9.57 -0.24
N VAL A 31 -2.39 10.39 0.78
CA VAL A 31 -1.53 10.21 1.96
C VAL A 31 -2.41 10.11 3.19
N GLU A 32 -2.38 8.98 3.86
CA GLU A 32 -3.11 8.75 5.11
C GLU A 32 -2.11 8.36 6.20
N LYS A 33 -2.05 9.13 7.29
CA LYS A 33 -1.14 8.88 8.42
C LYS A 33 0.34 8.70 8.01
N GLY A 34 0.76 9.44 6.97
CA GLY A 34 2.13 9.40 6.45
C GLY A 34 2.44 8.20 5.55
N VAL A 35 1.45 7.41 5.17
CA VAL A 35 1.56 6.32 4.20
C VAL A 35 1.01 6.78 2.86
N VAL A 36 1.73 6.52 1.78
CA VAL A 36 1.31 6.85 0.41
C VAL A 36 0.52 5.70 -0.18
N TYR A 37 -0.64 6.03 -0.73
CA TYR A 37 -1.54 5.11 -1.42
C TYR A 37 -1.75 5.57 -2.86
N VAL A 38 -1.57 4.67 -3.80
CA VAL A 38 -1.96 4.85 -5.20
C VAL A 38 -3.13 3.91 -5.46
N SER A 39 -4.35 4.46 -5.53
CA SER A 39 -5.58 3.71 -5.77
C SER A 39 -5.90 3.70 -7.27
N ILE A 40 -6.14 2.54 -7.84
CA ILE A 40 -6.41 2.34 -9.26
C ILE A 40 -7.78 1.67 -9.39
N SER A 41 -8.66 2.24 -10.21
CA SER A 41 -9.99 1.69 -10.43
C SER A 41 -9.93 0.31 -11.09
N ASP A 42 -10.84 -0.56 -10.71
CA ASP A 42 -10.96 -1.91 -11.26
C ASP A 42 -11.26 -1.88 -12.78
N LYS A 43 -12.07 -0.93 -13.20
CA LYS A 43 -12.43 -0.73 -14.60
C LYS A 43 -11.23 -0.38 -15.49
N LEU A 44 -10.20 0.30 -14.93
CA LEU A 44 -8.94 0.54 -15.63
C LEU A 44 -8.09 -0.73 -15.67
N LEU A 45 -7.97 -1.42 -14.52
CA LEU A 45 -7.04 -2.53 -14.37
C LEU A 45 -7.49 -3.80 -15.07
N PHE A 46 -8.76 -4.17 -14.98
CA PHE A 46 -9.23 -5.49 -15.37
C PHE A 46 -10.39 -5.46 -16.35
N ASN A 47 -10.50 -6.49 -17.17
CA ASN A 47 -11.73 -6.76 -17.91
C ASN A 47 -12.86 -7.12 -16.93
N SER A 48 -14.10 -6.82 -17.29
CA SER A 48 -15.27 -7.09 -16.46
C SER A 48 -15.32 -8.55 -16.00
N GLY A 49 -15.51 -8.78 -14.70
CA GLY A 49 -15.59 -10.12 -14.12
C GLY A 49 -14.29 -10.94 -14.19
N SER A 50 -13.13 -10.29 -14.40
CA SER A 50 -11.85 -10.97 -14.62
C SER A 50 -10.76 -10.45 -13.67
N PHE A 51 -9.64 -11.16 -13.64
CA PHE A 51 -8.36 -10.72 -13.09
C PHE A 51 -7.28 -10.52 -14.18
N THR A 52 -7.69 -10.57 -15.47
CA THR A 52 -6.79 -10.30 -16.60
C THR A 52 -6.61 -8.79 -16.74
N VAL A 53 -5.36 -8.34 -16.65
CA VAL A 53 -5.01 -6.92 -16.72
C VAL A 53 -5.12 -6.40 -18.16
N THR A 54 -5.74 -5.23 -18.32
CA THR A 54 -5.94 -4.57 -19.63
C THR A 54 -4.62 -4.01 -20.19
N THR A 55 -4.57 -3.81 -21.52
CA THR A 55 -3.42 -3.16 -22.16
C THR A 55 -3.19 -1.73 -21.64
N ARG A 56 -4.29 -0.98 -21.39
CA ARG A 56 -4.21 0.38 -20.84
C ARG A 56 -3.58 0.38 -19.44
N ALA A 57 -3.98 -0.59 -18.62
CA ALA A 57 -3.41 -0.75 -17.27
C ALA A 57 -1.93 -1.11 -17.31
N ARG A 58 -1.47 -1.90 -18.27
CA ARG A 58 -0.05 -2.24 -18.42
C ARG A 58 0.82 -0.98 -18.57
N ASN A 59 0.40 0.00 -19.38
CA ASN A 59 1.10 1.27 -19.52
C ASN A 59 1.17 2.07 -18.22
N VAL A 60 0.12 1.99 -17.39
CA VAL A 60 0.10 2.62 -16.07
C VAL A 60 1.04 1.88 -15.11
N LEU A 61 0.99 0.55 -15.10
CA LEU A 61 1.85 -0.28 -14.26
C LEU A 61 3.32 -0.15 -14.64
N GLU A 62 3.66 0.06 -15.92
CA GLU A 62 5.04 0.37 -16.34
C GLU A 62 5.57 1.65 -15.68
N LYS A 63 4.76 2.71 -15.66
CA LYS A 63 5.13 3.96 -15.00
C LYS A 63 5.30 3.81 -13.49
N ILE A 64 4.41 3.03 -12.86
CA ILE A 64 4.49 2.70 -11.44
C ILE A 64 5.74 1.88 -11.14
N ALA A 65 6.05 0.88 -11.97
CA ALA A 65 7.24 0.05 -11.85
C ALA A 65 8.54 0.87 -11.85
N LYS A 66 8.63 1.91 -12.70
CA LYS A 66 9.76 2.84 -12.72
C LYS A 66 9.92 3.54 -11.37
N VAL A 67 8.81 4.07 -10.81
CA VAL A 67 8.86 4.73 -9.48
C VAL A 67 9.29 3.76 -8.39
N ILE A 68 8.78 2.51 -8.41
CA ILE A 68 9.16 1.46 -7.45
C ILE A 68 10.65 1.11 -7.55
N SER A 69 11.15 0.96 -8.76
CA SER A 69 12.56 0.59 -9.00
C SER A 69 13.53 1.67 -8.53
N ASP A 70 13.16 2.94 -8.66
CA ASP A 70 13.95 4.10 -8.21
C ASP A 70 14.00 4.24 -6.66
N LYS A 71 13.29 3.40 -5.92
CA LYS A 71 13.20 3.44 -4.45
C LYS A 71 13.66 2.12 -3.83
N PRO A 72 14.97 1.87 -3.74
CA PRO A 72 15.51 0.58 -3.27
C PRO A 72 15.15 0.27 -1.81
N ASP A 73 14.93 1.29 -0.99
CA ASP A 73 14.70 1.17 0.45
C ASP A 73 13.23 1.04 0.85
N LEU A 74 12.32 0.91 -0.12
CA LEU A 74 10.89 0.81 0.14
C LEU A 74 10.35 -0.54 -0.34
N GLU A 75 9.33 -1.01 0.36
CA GLU A 75 8.50 -2.14 -0.03
C GLU A 75 7.12 -1.63 -0.48
N PHE A 76 6.47 -2.40 -1.33
CA PHE A 76 5.20 -2.03 -1.92
C PHE A 76 4.21 -3.18 -1.78
N MET A 77 3.06 -2.89 -1.18
CA MET A 77 1.97 -3.85 -1.10
C MET A 77 0.92 -3.51 -2.15
N VAL A 78 0.57 -4.48 -2.97
CA VAL A 78 -0.57 -4.43 -3.88
C VAL A 78 -1.75 -5.06 -3.16
N GLU A 79 -2.78 -4.26 -2.87
CA GLU A 79 -3.94 -4.66 -2.09
C GLU A 79 -5.21 -4.55 -2.92
N GLY A 80 -5.88 -5.69 -3.15
CA GLY A 80 -7.13 -5.76 -3.90
C GLY A 80 -8.36 -5.58 -3.02
N HIS A 81 -9.38 -4.89 -3.55
CA HIS A 81 -10.69 -4.68 -2.92
C HIS A 81 -11.81 -4.99 -3.90
N THR A 82 -12.91 -5.53 -3.39
CA THR A 82 -14.15 -5.77 -4.15
C THR A 82 -15.29 -4.90 -3.59
N ASP A 83 -16.43 -4.91 -4.26
CA ASP A 83 -17.70 -4.49 -3.68
C ASP A 83 -18.34 -5.63 -2.88
N ASN A 84 -19.53 -5.39 -2.32
CA ASN A 84 -20.26 -6.35 -1.50
C ASN A 84 -21.10 -7.38 -2.28
N LEU A 85 -21.07 -7.34 -3.61
CA LEU A 85 -21.76 -8.37 -4.38
C LEU A 85 -21.03 -9.69 -4.24
N LEU A 86 -21.77 -10.71 -3.83
CA LEU A 86 -21.22 -12.05 -3.70
C LEU A 86 -20.94 -12.64 -5.08
N ILE A 87 -19.85 -13.39 -5.16
CA ILE A 87 -19.49 -14.13 -6.36
C ILE A 87 -20.46 -15.31 -6.53
N ASP A 88 -21.09 -15.37 -7.70
CA ASP A 88 -21.85 -16.55 -8.12
C ASP A 88 -20.87 -17.69 -8.42
N GLN A 89 -20.80 -18.67 -7.52
CA GLN A 89 -19.82 -19.76 -7.59
C GLN A 89 -19.99 -20.65 -8.83
N GLU A 90 -21.21 -20.84 -9.33
CA GLU A 90 -21.45 -21.63 -10.54
C GLU A 90 -20.83 -20.94 -11.75
N LYS A 91 -21.07 -19.64 -11.91
CA LYS A 91 -20.47 -18.85 -13.00
C LYS A 91 -18.97 -18.61 -12.80
N ALA A 92 -18.52 -18.44 -11.56
CA ALA A 92 -17.12 -18.21 -11.27
C ALA A 92 -16.26 -19.43 -11.58
N SER A 93 -16.75 -20.64 -11.34
CA SER A 93 -16.00 -21.87 -11.65
C SER A 93 -15.64 -22.00 -13.13
N GLU A 94 -16.47 -21.46 -14.01
CA GLU A 94 -16.26 -21.48 -15.46
C GLU A 94 -15.39 -20.31 -15.95
N THR A 95 -15.59 -19.12 -15.39
CA THR A 95 -14.97 -17.88 -15.89
C THR A 95 -13.69 -17.48 -15.16
N ILE A 96 -13.58 -17.80 -13.87
CA ILE A 96 -12.44 -17.47 -13.00
C ILE A 96 -12.02 -18.64 -12.12
N PRO A 97 -11.42 -19.68 -12.68
CA PRO A 97 -11.08 -20.90 -11.97
C PRO A 97 -10.28 -20.64 -10.68
N GLY A 98 -10.69 -21.33 -9.59
CA GLY A 98 -10.05 -21.22 -8.28
C GLY A 98 -10.36 -19.92 -7.56
N VAL A 99 -11.49 -19.25 -7.84
CA VAL A 99 -12.11 -18.19 -7.04
C VAL A 99 -13.37 -18.74 -6.42
N VAL A 100 -13.42 -18.76 -5.09
CA VAL A 100 -14.57 -19.22 -4.31
C VAL A 100 -15.41 -18.03 -3.85
N ASP A 101 -14.74 -16.95 -3.45
CA ASP A 101 -15.38 -15.75 -2.88
C ASP A 101 -14.61 -14.46 -3.20
N ASN A 102 -15.05 -13.36 -2.61
CA ASN A 102 -14.43 -12.04 -2.76
C ASN A 102 -13.02 -11.96 -2.15
N TRP A 103 -12.67 -12.82 -1.19
CA TRP A 103 -11.30 -12.92 -0.68
C TRP A 103 -10.37 -13.42 -1.78
N ASP A 104 -10.72 -14.54 -2.41
CA ASP A 104 -9.92 -15.10 -3.51
C ASP A 104 -9.81 -14.12 -4.68
N LEU A 105 -10.92 -13.48 -5.06
CA LEU A 105 -10.92 -12.52 -6.17
C LEU A 105 -9.99 -11.35 -5.89
N SER A 106 -10.07 -10.78 -4.70
CA SER A 106 -9.25 -9.62 -4.32
C SER A 106 -7.75 -9.96 -4.31
N VAL A 107 -7.37 -11.14 -3.77
CA VAL A 107 -5.99 -11.61 -3.76
C VAL A 107 -5.51 -11.96 -5.18
N LYS A 108 -6.32 -12.64 -6.01
CA LYS A 108 -5.94 -12.96 -7.40
C LYS A 108 -5.70 -11.71 -8.24
N ARG A 109 -6.50 -10.69 -8.08
CA ARG A 109 -6.32 -9.40 -8.74
C ARG A 109 -5.01 -8.73 -8.32
N ALA A 110 -4.74 -8.67 -7.03
CA ALA A 110 -3.47 -8.15 -6.52
C ALA A 110 -2.27 -8.95 -7.07
N THR A 111 -2.35 -10.29 -7.06
CA THR A 111 -1.30 -11.16 -7.58
C THR A 111 -1.08 -10.98 -9.09
N SER A 112 -2.14 -10.72 -9.87
CA SER A 112 -2.00 -10.43 -11.30
C SER A 112 -1.21 -9.16 -11.56
N VAL A 113 -1.44 -8.12 -10.77
CA VAL A 113 -0.66 -6.86 -10.84
C VAL A 113 0.79 -7.10 -10.42
N VAL A 114 1.03 -7.80 -9.31
CA VAL A 114 2.39 -8.12 -8.82
C VAL A 114 3.18 -8.90 -9.88
N ARG A 115 2.57 -9.89 -10.53
CA ARG A 115 3.24 -10.65 -11.60
C ARG A 115 3.65 -9.79 -12.79
N ILE A 116 2.84 -8.81 -13.17
CA ILE A 116 3.17 -7.86 -14.24
C ILE A 116 4.34 -6.96 -13.81
N LEU A 117 4.29 -6.41 -12.61
CA LEU A 117 5.39 -5.59 -12.08
C LEU A 117 6.70 -6.37 -12.06
N GLN A 118 6.67 -7.63 -11.62
CA GLN A 118 7.84 -8.50 -11.55
C GLN A 118 8.30 -8.98 -12.92
N ASN A 119 7.42 -9.62 -13.70
CA ASN A 119 7.81 -10.37 -14.89
C ASN A 119 7.95 -9.52 -16.13
N ASP A 120 7.11 -8.49 -16.28
CA ASP A 120 7.08 -7.64 -17.48
C ASP A 120 7.97 -6.40 -17.29
N TYR A 121 8.07 -5.88 -16.05
CA TYR A 121 8.79 -4.63 -15.77
C TYR A 121 10.01 -4.79 -14.85
N GLY A 122 10.33 -6.02 -14.44
CA GLY A 122 11.58 -6.34 -13.73
C GLY A 122 11.67 -5.77 -12.31
N VAL A 123 10.54 -5.48 -11.66
CA VAL A 123 10.55 -5.07 -10.26
C VAL A 123 11.02 -6.22 -9.38
N ASP A 124 11.95 -5.94 -8.47
CA ASP A 124 12.47 -6.93 -7.52
C ASP A 124 11.34 -7.53 -6.68
N PRO A 125 11.10 -8.86 -6.76
CA PRO A 125 10.02 -9.51 -6.03
C PRO A 125 10.13 -9.39 -4.52
N THR A 126 11.34 -9.17 -3.97
CA THR A 126 11.54 -8.98 -2.52
C THR A 126 10.91 -7.70 -2.00
N LYS A 127 10.57 -6.77 -2.90
CA LYS A 127 9.91 -5.50 -2.58
C LYS A 127 8.39 -5.57 -2.71
N LEU A 128 7.83 -6.67 -3.19
CA LEU A 128 6.42 -6.77 -3.56
C LEU A 128 5.66 -7.70 -2.63
N VAL A 129 4.51 -7.22 -2.13
CA VAL A 129 3.55 -8.01 -1.36
C VAL A 129 2.21 -7.97 -2.09
N ALA A 130 1.56 -9.12 -2.27
CA ALA A 130 0.18 -9.22 -2.75
C ALA A 130 -0.77 -9.47 -1.58
N ALA A 131 -1.84 -8.69 -1.46
CA ALA A 131 -2.82 -8.79 -0.40
C ALA A 131 -4.25 -8.61 -0.94
N GLY A 132 -5.24 -9.07 -0.18
CA GLY A 132 -6.65 -8.86 -0.49
C GLY A 132 -7.45 -8.47 0.76
N ARG A 133 -8.48 -7.67 0.57
CA ARG A 133 -9.39 -7.19 1.62
C ARG A 133 -10.84 -7.58 1.40
N SER A 134 -11.15 -8.35 0.36
CA SER A 134 -12.53 -8.63 0.02
C SER A 134 -13.33 -7.31 -0.08
N PHE A 135 -14.53 -7.24 0.47
CA PHE A 135 -15.37 -6.04 0.54
C PHE A 135 -15.40 -5.37 1.92
N HIS A 136 -14.51 -5.75 2.83
CA HIS A 136 -14.57 -5.34 4.25
C HIS A 136 -14.01 -3.94 4.53
N MET A 137 -13.44 -3.28 3.52
CA MET A 137 -12.94 -1.90 3.65
C MET A 137 -13.49 -1.00 2.54
N PRO A 138 -14.81 -0.73 2.54
CA PRO A 138 -15.42 0.14 1.54
C PRO A 138 -14.99 1.60 1.75
N ILE A 139 -14.92 2.35 0.65
CA ILE A 139 -14.69 3.81 0.64
C ILE A 139 -15.95 4.58 0.23
N ALA A 140 -16.98 3.88 -0.19
CA ALA A 140 -18.30 4.41 -0.51
C ALA A 140 -19.38 3.39 -0.13
N ASP A 141 -20.62 3.84 -0.01
CA ASP A 141 -21.74 2.93 0.21
C ASP A 141 -21.88 1.95 -0.97
N ASN A 142 -22.47 0.77 -0.71
CA ASN A 142 -22.65 -0.24 -1.75
C ASN A 142 -24.06 -0.21 -2.38
N ASP A 143 -24.79 0.90 -2.25
CA ASP A 143 -26.21 0.99 -2.60
C ASP A 143 -26.45 1.11 -4.11
N SER A 144 -25.51 1.68 -4.84
CA SER A 144 -25.61 1.86 -6.29
C SER A 144 -24.45 1.22 -7.05
N SER A 145 -24.62 0.99 -8.35
CA SER A 145 -23.54 0.53 -9.22
C SER A 145 -22.35 1.50 -9.27
N VAL A 146 -22.64 2.80 -9.16
CA VAL A 146 -21.62 3.87 -9.18
C VAL A 146 -20.78 3.83 -7.92
N THR A 147 -21.42 3.76 -6.75
CA THR A 147 -20.71 3.71 -5.47
C THR A 147 -19.96 2.39 -5.29
N ARG A 148 -20.54 1.26 -5.71
CA ARG A 148 -19.81 -0.03 -5.75
C ARG A 148 -18.58 0.02 -6.66
N ALA A 149 -18.64 0.72 -7.79
CA ALA A 149 -17.49 0.86 -8.68
C ALA A 149 -16.28 1.54 -7.99
N ARG A 150 -16.50 2.46 -7.05
CA ARG A 150 -15.44 3.08 -6.24
C ARG A 150 -14.80 2.08 -5.26
N ASN A 151 -15.58 1.15 -4.72
CA ASN A 151 -15.09 0.12 -3.82
C ASN A 151 -14.23 -0.92 -4.55
N ARG A 152 -14.55 -1.23 -5.83
CA ARG A 152 -13.72 -2.10 -6.67
C ARG A 152 -12.47 -1.37 -7.12
N ARG A 153 -11.37 -1.59 -6.41
CA ARG A 153 -10.08 -0.93 -6.64
C ARG A 153 -8.91 -1.82 -6.26
N THR A 154 -7.76 -1.49 -6.76
CA THR A 154 -6.48 -2.01 -6.29
C THR A 154 -5.65 -0.85 -5.77
N ARG A 155 -5.09 -0.98 -4.59
CA ARG A 155 -4.23 0.02 -3.96
C ARG A 155 -2.78 -0.45 -3.99
N ILE A 156 -1.87 0.41 -4.39
CA ILE A 156 -0.45 0.21 -4.19
C ILE A 156 -0.05 1.06 -2.99
N ILE A 157 0.42 0.40 -1.95
CA ILE A 157 0.72 0.98 -0.64
C ILE A 157 2.22 0.96 -0.46
N VAL A 158 2.79 2.12 -0.16
CA VAL A 158 4.22 2.22 0.12
C VAL A 158 4.48 1.90 1.58
N LEU A 159 5.23 0.82 1.82
CA LEU A 159 5.58 0.36 3.16
C LEU A 159 7.02 0.77 3.49
N PRO A 160 7.26 1.39 4.66
CA PRO A 160 8.63 1.54 5.15
C PRO A 160 9.19 0.15 5.51
N LYS A 161 10.46 -0.09 5.25
CA LYS A 161 11.11 -1.32 5.74
C LYS A 161 11.04 -1.39 7.27
N LEU A 162 10.85 -2.59 7.78
CA LEU A 162 10.68 -2.84 9.21
C LEU A 162 11.87 -2.33 10.03
N ASP A 163 13.09 -2.44 9.49
CA ASP A 163 14.31 -1.94 10.12
C ASP A 163 14.30 -0.41 10.30
N GLN A 164 13.74 0.32 9.34
CA GLN A 164 13.58 1.78 9.45
C GLN A 164 12.53 2.15 10.51
N PHE A 165 11.52 1.32 10.68
CA PHE A 165 10.51 1.50 11.71
C PHE A 165 11.08 1.23 13.12
N ALA A 166 11.90 0.20 13.27
CA ALA A 166 12.60 -0.10 14.52
C ALA A 166 13.53 1.06 14.93
N ASN A 167 14.33 1.57 14.00
CA ASN A 167 15.22 2.71 14.23
C ASN A 167 14.44 3.99 14.66
N LEU A 168 13.28 4.23 14.04
CA LEU A 168 12.43 5.37 14.42
C LEU A 168 11.85 5.24 15.83
N ILE A 169 11.53 4.02 16.27
CA ILE A 169 11.08 3.75 17.64
C ILE A 169 12.24 3.98 18.63
N GLU A 170 13.42 3.49 18.33
CA GLU A 170 14.61 3.67 19.17
C GLU A 170 15.00 5.15 19.28
N GLU A 171 15.00 5.90 18.18
CA GLU A 171 15.20 7.35 18.18
C GLU A 171 14.12 8.09 19.00
N GLY A 172 12.86 7.71 18.85
CA GLY A 172 11.76 8.28 19.62
C GLY A 172 11.84 7.97 21.12
N MET A 173 12.28 6.78 21.48
CA MET A 173 12.49 6.40 22.89
C MET A 173 13.70 7.12 23.50
N SER A 174 14.78 7.31 22.76
CA SER A 174 15.97 8.03 23.23
C SER A 174 15.73 9.51 23.44
N MET A 175 14.82 10.13 22.71
CA MET A 175 14.45 11.55 22.90
C MET A 175 13.53 11.80 24.11
N ASN A 176 12.89 10.76 24.66
CA ASN A 176 11.94 10.87 25.77
C ASN A 176 12.50 10.43 27.13
N VAL A 177 13.80 10.18 27.27
CA VAL A 177 14.42 9.94 28.58
C VAL A 177 14.82 11.30 29.18
N PRO A 178 14.08 11.86 30.13
CA PRO A 178 14.55 13.02 30.86
C PRO A 178 15.79 12.61 31.68
N ALA A 179 16.87 13.33 31.51
CA ALA A 179 18.05 13.19 32.36
C ALA A 179 17.68 13.62 33.79
N THR A 180 17.15 12.72 34.59
CA THR A 180 16.92 12.88 36.02
C THR A 180 17.75 11.89 36.76
N GLY A 181 18.92 12.30 37.12
CA GLY A 181 19.67 11.72 38.23
C GLY A 181 20.09 12.82 39.19
N PRO A 182 19.46 12.99 40.36
CA PRO A 182 20.12 13.74 41.41
C PRO A 182 21.26 12.88 41.97
N SER A 183 22.47 13.36 41.83
CA SER A 183 23.66 12.86 42.56
C SER A 183 23.43 13.05 44.05
N ASN A 184 23.06 12.00 44.76
CA ASN A 184 23.08 11.95 46.21
C ASN A 184 24.50 11.66 46.67
N THR A 185 25.28 12.69 46.89
CA THR A 185 26.52 12.65 47.65
C THR A 185 26.14 12.50 49.12
N ILE A 186 26.21 11.29 49.64
CA ILE A 186 26.11 11.06 51.08
C ILE A 186 27.52 11.37 51.67
N ASN A 187 27.60 12.55 52.25
CA ASN A 187 28.72 12.89 53.10
C ASN A 187 28.65 12.03 54.38
N ALA A 188 29.59 11.12 54.53
CA ALA A 188 29.84 10.47 55.80
C ALA A 188 30.63 11.42 56.69
N GLU A 189 29.95 12.07 57.62
CA GLU A 189 30.60 12.76 58.74
C GLU A 189 31.09 11.73 59.74
N SER A 190 32.37 11.68 59.87
CA SER A 190 33.08 11.04 60.99
C SER A 190 32.84 11.82 62.28
N LYS A 191 32.42 11.14 63.36
CA LYS A 191 32.36 11.67 64.70
C LYS A 191 33.52 11.05 65.52
N PRO A 192 34.32 11.86 66.21
CA PRO A 192 35.30 11.37 67.15
C PRO A 192 34.73 11.21 68.59
N ASP A 193 35.33 10.33 69.36
CA ASP A 193 35.30 9.99 70.78
C ASP A 193 34.61 8.67 71.11
#